data_87343b8453fe365ac325c27f3886037f
#
_entry.id   87343b8453fe365ac325c27f3886037f
#
_cell.length_a   1.000
_cell.length_b   1.000
_cell.length_c   1.000
_cell.angle_alpha   90.00
_cell.angle_beta   90.00
_cell.angle_gamma   90.00
#
_symmetry.space_group_name_H-M   'P 1'
#
loop_
_entity.id
_entity.type
_entity.pdbx_description
1 polymer ?
#
loop_
_entity_poly.entity_id
_entity_poly.type
_entity_poly.pdbx_seq_one_letter_code
_entity_poly.pdbx_strand_id
1 'polypeptide(L)'
;MKALLSATSFCGAAHLHGRKTNRLHADLDSNGWPQKGRNKALKIIKKANAVHIGGDQHLASIVHHGTKNFEDGPFQFIVPALVNNYYSRWWWPENEKTGELANNKLPWTGRYLDGFNNKITMHAYANPDSPSNGAGYGLILFNKEKNNVTFQCWPRFEDVTKKEAKQFKGWPFVVDLN
;
A
#
# COMPACT_ATOMS: atom_id res chain seq x y z
N MET A 1 -13.26 15.54 1.75
CA MET A 1 -12.20 14.52 1.59
C MET A 1 -10.91 15.05 2.19
N LYS A 2 -10.12 14.21 2.83
CA LYS A 2 -8.87 14.59 3.49
C LYS A 2 -7.79 13.53 3.22
N ALA A 3 -6.55 13.97 3.15
CA ALA A 3 -5.38 13.08 3.10
C ALA A 3 -4.42 13.41 4.24
N LEU A 4 -3.91 12.39 4.89
CA LEU A 4 -2.75 12.49 5.77
C LEU A 4 -1.52 12.08 4.98
N LEU A 5 -0.50 12.92 4.97
CA LEU A 5 0.80 12.61 4.40
C LEU A 5 1.76 12.24 5.53
N SER A 6 2.49 11.15 5.37
CA SER A 6 3.57 10.78 6.27
C SER A 6 4.78 10.27 5.51
N ALA A 7 5.95 10.30 6.13
CA ALA A 7 7.17 9.81 5.50
C ALA A 7 7.10 8.29 5.22
N THR A 8 6.46 7.52 6.10
CA THR A 8 6.45 6.05 6.02
C THR A 8 5.07 5.46 6.31
N SER A 9 4.95 4.14 6.10
CA SER A 9 3.72 3.36 6.27
C SER A 9 3.34 3.12 7.74
N PHE A 10 2.08 2.77 8.01
CA PHE A 10 1.59 2.29 9.31
C PHE A 10 1.51 0.76 9.41
N CYS A 11 2.21 0.05 8.53
CA CYS A 11 2.32 -1.42 8.57
C CYS A 11 3.63 -1.91 7.94
N GLY A 12 4.05 -3.09 8.31
CA GLY A 12 5.19 -3.78 7.70
C GLY A 12 4.74 -4.72 6.59
N ALA A 13 4.31 -4.18 5.43
CA ALA A 13 3.81 -4.98 4.32
C ALA A 13 4.90 -5.54 3.39
N ALA A 14 6.09 -4.95 3.36
CA ALA A 14 7.19 -5.43 2.54
C ALA A 14 7.80 -6.71 3.14
N HIS A 15 7.80 -7.79 2.39
CA HIS A 15 8.29 -9.09 2.85
C HIS A 15 9.67 -9.49 2.32
N LEU A 16 10.02 -9.06 1.13
CA LEU A 16 11.34 -9.31 0.54
C LEU A 16 11.99 -7.99 0.15
N HIS A 17 13.30 -7.93 0.21
CA HIS A 17 14.03 -6.72 -0.17
C HIS A 17 15.38 -7.01 -0.83
N GLY A 18 15.83 -6.07 -1.65
CA GLY A 18 17.14 -6.06 -2.26
C GLY A 18 17.33 -7.11 -3.35
N ARG A 19 18.53 -7.16 -3.88
CA ARG A 19 18.89 -8.04 -5.00
C ARG A 19 18.82 -9.54 -4.68
N LYS A 20 18.95 -9.89 -3.41
CA LYS A 20 18.97 -11.28 -2.94
C LYS A 20 17.60 -11.77 -2.45
N THR A 21 16.58 -10.96 -2.58
CA THR A 21 15.23 -11.29 -2.08
C THR A 21 15.25 -11.78 -0.62
N ASN A 22 16.00 -11.10 0.24
CA ASN A 22 16.09 -11.45 1.64
C ASN A 22 14.75 -11.20 2.34
N ARG A 23 14.34 -12.14 3.18
CA ARG A 23 13.11 -12.01 3.95
C ARG A 23 13.22 -10.86 4.96
N LEU A 24 12.23 -9.97 4.95
CA LEU A 24 12.05 -8.91 5.93
C LEU A 24 10.80 -9.20 6.75
N HIS A 25 10.97 -9.58 8.01
CA HIS A 25 9.83 -9.92 8.87
C HIS A 25 9.16 -8.68 9.47
N ALA A 26 9.96 -7.68 9.86
CA ALA A 26 9.48 -6.44 10.43
C ALA A 26 10.40 -5.28 10.03
N ASP A 27 9.80 -4.16 9.65
CA ASP A 27 10.50 -2.93 9.31
C ASP A 27 10.31 -1.91 10.45
N LEU A 28 11.31 -1.81 11.31
CA LEU A 28 11.27 -0.93 12.49
C LEU A 28 11.29 0.56 12.13
N ASP A 29 11.67 0.91 10.90
CA ASP A 29 11.60 2.28 10.39
C ASP A 29 10.17 2.70 10.03
N SER A 30 9.24 1.73 9.97
CA SER A 30 7.83 2.02 9.71
C SER A 30 7.08 2.44 10.98
N ASN A 31 5.99 3.19 10.82
CA ASN A 31 5.03 3.49 11.87
C ASN A 31 4.11 2.29 12.24
N GLY A 32 4.42 1.10 11.77
CA GLY A 32 3.76 -0.14 12.18
C GLY A 32 4.05 -0.51 13.64
N TRP A 33 5.09 0.07 14.23
CA TRP A 33 5.55 -0.12 15.59
C TRP A 33 5.87 1.23 16.26
N PRO A 34 5.63 1.42 17.58
CA PRO A 34 4.90 0.49 18.48
C PRO A 34 3.38 0.49 18.22
N GLN A 35 2.76 -0.66 18.36
CA GLN A 35 1.34 -0.87 18.00
C GLN A 35 0.36 0.07 18.72
N LYS A 36 0.64 0.48 19.96
CA LYS A 36 -0.22 1.44 20.70
C LYS A 36 -0.27 2.79 19.99
N GLY A 37 0.89 3.32 19.57
CA GLY A 37 1.00 4.58 18.84
C GLY A 37 0.32 4.47 17.46
N ARG A 38 0.63 3.42 16.72
CA ARG A 38 -0.03 3.10 15.45
C ARG A 38 -1.55 3.10 15.58
N ASN A 39 -2.11 2.33 16.51
CA ASN A 39 -3.55 2.19 16.65
C ASN A 39 -4.23 3.49 17.07
N LYS A 40 -3.56 4.34 17.88
CA LYS A 40 -4.04 5.68 18.20
C LYS A 40 -4.11 6.57 16.96
N ALA A 41 -3.05 6.57 16.14
CA ALA A 41 -3.00 7.33 14.89
C ALA A 41 -4.09 6.88 13.91
N LEU A 42 -4.23 5.58 13.67
CA LEU A 42 -5.25 5.04 12.77
C LEU A 42 -6.68 5.41 13.17
N LYS A 43 -6.98 5.42 14.48
CA LYS A 43 -8.30 5.87 14.97
C LYS A 43 -8.56 7.35 14.65
N ILE A 44 -7.54 8.20 14.79
CA ILE A 44 -7.66 9.64 14.48
C ILE A 44 -7.87 9.84 12.98
N ILE A 45 -7.08 9.16 12.15
CA ILE A 45 -7.17 9.24 10.68
C ILE A 45 -8.55 8.80 10.22
N LYS A 46 -9.06 7.66 10.74
CA LYS A 46 -10.40 7.17 10.43
C LYS A 46 -11.49 8.15 10.85
N LYS A 47 -11.42 8.67 12.09
CA LYS A 47 -12.38 9.68 12.59
C LYS A 47 -12.39 10.95 11.73
N ALA A 48 -11.25 11.31 11.15
CA ALA A 48 -11.13 12.45 10.24
C ALA A 48 -11.71 12.16 8.84
N ASN A 49 -12.11 10.93 8.55
CA ASN A 49 -12.45 10.43 7.22
C ASN A 49 -11.35 10.78 6.20
N ALA A 50 -10.12 10.43 6.56
CA ALA A 50 -8.93 10.69 5.76
C ALA A 50 -8.34 9.40 5.22
N VAL A 51 -7.78 9.45 4.01
CA VAL A 51 -6.87 8.44 3.50
C VAL A 51 -5.44 8.77 3.91
N HIS A 52 -4.64 7.74 4.16
CA HIS A 52 -3.23 7.91 4.45
C HIS A 52 -2.41 7.71 3.17
N ILE A 53 -1.45 8.60 2.93
CA ILE A 53 -0.50 8.54 1.83
C ILE A 53 0.91 8.58 2.42
N GLY A 54 1.71 7.58 2.10
CA GLY A 54 3.07 7.46 2.60
C GLY A 54 4.05 6.98 1.53
N GLY A 55 5.31 6.98 1.87
CA GLY A 55 6.42 6.53 1.02
C GLY A 55 7.31 5.51 1.73
N ASP A 56 8.61 5.57 1.44
CA ASP A 56 9.71 4.86 2.09
C ASP A 56 9.76 3.32 1.89
N GLN A 57 8.65 2.64 1.81
CA GLN A 57 8.60 1.18 1.79
C GLN A 57 9.15 0.53 0.52
N HIS A 58 9.43 1.30 -0.54
CA HIS A 58 9.88 0.79 -1.84
C HIS A 58 9.00 -0.32 -2.43
N LEU A 59 7.75 -0.35 -2.00
CA LEU A 59 6.68 -1.23 -2.45
C LEU A 59 5.39 -0.43 -2.49
N ALA A 60 4.91 -0.12 -3.70
CA ALA A 60 3.60 0.49 -3.83
C ALA A 60 2.51 -0.48 -3.37
N SER A 61 1.60 0.00 -2.54
CA SER A 61 0.53 -0.85 -2.01
C SER A 61 -0.69 -0.06 -1.56
N ILE A 62 -1.86 -0.68 -1.67
CA ILE A 62 -3.10 -0.25 -1.00
C ILE A 62 -3.41 -1.23 0.12
N VAL A 63 -3.42 -0.71 1.32
CA VAL A 63 -3.77 -1.45 2.53
C VAL A 63 -4.96 -0.81 3.22
N HIS A 64 -5.96 -1.62 3.59
CA HIS A 64 -6.98 -1.22 4.55
C HIS A 64 -6.54 -1.71 5.94
N HIS A 65 -6.29 -0.78 6.83
CA HIS A 65 -5.81 -1.11 8.16
C HIS A 65 -6.89 -1.73 9.05
N GLY A 66 -6.44 -2.61 9.94
CA GLY A 66 -7.22 -3.07 11.07
C GLY A 66 -6.55 -2.74 12.40
N THR A 67 -7.35 -2.53 13.43
CA THR A 67 -6.92 -2.36 14.82
C THR A 67 -7.45 -3.50 15.68
N LYS A 68 -8.75 -3.50 16.01
CA LYS A 68 -9.43 -4.62 16.69
C LYS A 68 -9.84 -5.70 15.70
N ASN A 69 -10.43 -5.28 14.58
CA ASN A 69 -10.88 -6.14 13.50
C ASN A 69 -10.13 -5.77 12.21
N PHE A 70 -10.20 -6.65 11.21
CA PHE A 70 -9.80 -6.29 9.86
C PHE A 70 -10.70 -5.16 9.34
N GLU A 71 -10.11 -4.20 8.60
CA GLU A 71 -10.86 -3.15 7.89
C GLU A 71 -11.57 -2.13 8.81
N ASP A 72 -11.24 -2.10 10.10
CA ASP A 72 -11.79 -1.11 11.03
C ASP A 72 -10.96 0.21 11.11
N GLY A 73 -9.91 0.34 10.34
CA GLY A 73 -9.04 1.50 10.21
C GLY A 73 -9.23 2.29 8.91
N PRO A 74 -8.31 3.20 8.57
CA PRO A 74 -8.31 3.93 7.31
C PRO A 74 -7.64 3.13 6.18
N PHE A 75 -7.86 3.56 4.94
CA PHE A 75 -7.06 3.14 3.80
C PHE A 75 -5.70 3.85 3.78
N GLN A 76 -4.68 3.12 3.34
CA GLN A 76 -3.33 3.60 3.13
C GLN A 76 -2.90 3.34 1.69
N PHE A 77 -2.36 4.34 1.03
CA PHE A 77 -1.61 4.20 -0.20
C PHE A 77 -0.13 4.49 0.07
N ILE A 78 0.72 3.50 -0.12
CA ILE A 78 2.16 3.71 -0.19
C ILE A 78 2.52 3.88 -1.65
N VAL A 79 3.11 5.04 -1.97
CA VAL A 79 3.55 5.36 -3.34
C VAL A 79 4.83 4.61 -3.69
N PRO A 80 5.04 4.28 -4.97
CA PRO A 80 6.30 3.68 -5.39
C PRO A 80 7.45 4.68 -5.26
N ALA A 81 8.66 4.18 -5.06
CA ALA A 81 9.87 5.01 -5.05
C ALA A 81 10.19 5.51 -6.46
N LEU A 82 10.33 6.84 -6.64
CA LEU A 82 10.54 7.42 -7.97
C LEU A 82 11.95 7.17 -8.53
N VAL A 83 12.96 7.18 -7.67
CA VAL A 83 14.38 7.23 -8.07
C VAL A 83 15.17 6.00 -7.67
N ASN A 84 14.69 5.21 -6.74
CA ASN A 84 15.46 4.09 -6.21
C ASN A 84 15.41 2.87 -7.13
N ASN A 85 16.49 2.66 -7.87
CA ASN A 85 16.66 1.51 -8.76
C ASN A 85 17.32 0.30 -8.08
N TYR A 86 17.74 0.41 -6.82
CA TYR A 86 18.56 -0.61 -6.17
C TYR A 86 17.85 -1.35 -5.05
N TYR A 87 16.71 -0.85 -4.60
CA TYR A 87 16.09 -1.29 -3.35
C TYR A 87 14.60 -1.51 -3.51
N SER A 88 14.23 -2.36 -4.45
CA SER A 88 12.85 -2.80 -4.54
C SER A 88 12.52 -3.75 -3.41
N ARG A 89 11.28 -3.72 -2.98
CA ARG A 89 10.69 -4.65 -2.02
C ARG A 89 9.49 -5.33 -2.65
N TRP A 90 9.13 -6.49 -2.12
CA TRP A 90 8.04 -7.30 -2.63
C TRP A 90 7.05 -7.64 -1.54
N TRP A 91 5.79 -7.65 -1.90
CA TRP A 91 4.76 -8.32 -1.17
C TRP A 91 4.80 -9.81 -1.53
N TRP A 92 5.17 -10.64 -0.55
CA TRP A 92 5.25 -12.09 -0.71
C TRP A 92 4.92 -12.74 0.64
N PRO A 93 3.62 -12.88 0.99
CA PRO A 93 3.23 -13.41 2.29
C PRO A 93 3.64 -14.87 2.45
N GLU A 94 4.12 -15.24 3.64
CA GLU A 94 4.49 -16.62 3.95
C GLU A 94 3.25 -17.50 4.16
N ASN A 95 2.21 -16.92 4.74
CA ASN A 95 0.96 -17.60 5.03
C ASN A 95 -0.06 -17.31 3.95
N GLU A 96 -0.96 -18.26 3.75
CA GLU A 96 -2.12 -18.05 2.91
C GLU A 96 -2.98 -16.90 3.41
N LYS A 97 -3.70 -16.26 2.52
CA LYS A 97 -4.66 -15.22 2.89
C LYS A 97 -5.77 -15.79 3.77
N THR A 98 -6.16 -15.04 4.76
CA THR A 98 -7.20 -15.42 5.71
C THR A 98 -8.61 -14.97 5.32
N GLY A 99 -8.75 -14.32 4.18
CA GLY A 99 -10.03 -13.84 3.67
C GLY A 99 -10.01 -13.66 2.17
N GLU A 100 -11.19 -13.60 1.59
CA GLU A 100 -11.35 -13.34 0.16
C GLU A 100 -11.37 -11.84 -0.12
N LEU A 101 -10.81 -11.46 -1.26
CA LEU A 101 -10.95 -10.14 -1.83
C LEU A 101 -11.40 -10.22 -3.27
N ALA A 102 -12.15 -9.20 -3.66
CA ALA A 102 -12.67 -9.08 -5.00
C ALA A 102 -11.62 -8.77 -6.08
N ASN A 103 -10.39 -8.43 -5.72
CA ASN A 103 -9.34 -8.16 -6.70
C ASN A 103 -8.73 -9.47 -7.21
N ASN A 104 -9.34 -10.01 -8.27
CA ASN A 104 -8.87 -11.23 -8.94
C ASN A 104 -7.68 -11.00 -9.89
N LYS A 105 -7.20 -9.76 -10.05
CA LYS A 105 -6.07 -9.44 -10.93
C LYS A 105 -4.72 -9.71 -10.30
N LEU A 106 -4.67 -9.81 -8.97
CA LEU A 106 -3.45 -10.02 -8.20
C LEU A 106 -3.61 -11.24 -7.28
N PRO A 107 -2.63 -12.15 -7.24
CA PRO A 107 -2.53 -13.14 -6.18
C PRO A 107 -2.29 -12.42 -4.84
N TRP A 108 -2.45 -13.12 -3.72
CA TRP A 108 -2.14 -12.63 -2.38
C TRP A 108 -2.81 -11.30 -1.97
N THR A 109 -3.97 -11.00 -2.52
CA THR A 109 -4.87 -9.99 -1.96
C THR A 109 -5.75 -10.61 -0.89
N GLY A 110 -6.15 -9.86 0.13
CA GLY A 110 -6.94 -10.38 1.24
C GLY A 110 -6.42 -9.96 2.60
N ARG A 111 -6.84 -10.66 3.64
CA ARG A 111 -6.53 -10.39 5.03
C ARG A 111 -5.27 -11.10 5.46
N TYR A 112 -4.36 -10.34 6.06
CA TYR A 112 -3.07 -10.82 6.54
C TYR A 112 -2.71 -10.18 7.88
N LEU A 113 -1.75 -10.77 8.56
CA LEU A 113 -1.00 -10.10 9.61
C LEU A 113 0.32 -9.60 9.01
N ASP A 114 0.68 -8.36 9.32
CA ASP A 114 2.00 -7.83 8.93
C ASP A 114 3.10 -8.36 9.86
N GLY A 115 4.36 -7.96 9.62
CA GLY A 115 5.50 -8.40 10.43
C GLY A 115 5.46 -8.00 11.91
N PHE A 116 4.52 -7.14 12.31
CA PHE A 116 4.25 -6.73 13.69
C PHE A 116 2.96 -7.35 14.26
N ASN A 117 2.36 -8.31 13.57
CA ASN A 117 1.06 -8.88 13.87
C ASN A 117 -0.11 -7.87 13.81
N ASN A 118 0.04 -6.80 13.05
CA ASN A 118 -1.07 -5.90 12.78
C ASN A 118 -1.99 -6.50 11.72
N LYS A 119 -3.30 -6.36 11.92
CA LYS A 119 -4.29 -6.75 10.92
C LYS A 119 -4.25 -5.78 9.74
N ILE A 120 -4.09 -6.32 8.55
CA ILE A 120 -4.11 -5.57 7.30
C ILE A 120 -4.91 -6.33 6.24
N THR A 121 -5.59 -5.58 5.38
CA THR A 121 -6.17 -6.13 4.16
C THR A 121 -5.45 -5.54 2.97
N MET A 122 -4.72 -6.39 2.24
CA MET A 122 -4.00 -6.00 1.03
C MET A 122 -4.96 -5.98 -0.15
N HIS A 123 -5.17 -4.82 -0.77
CA HIS A 123 -6.04 -4.66 -1.93
C HIS A 123 -5.30 -4.60 -3.26
N ALA A 124 -4.15 -3.94 -3.27
CA ALA A 124 -3.29 -3.84 -4.46
C ALA A 124 -1.83 -3.64 -4.04
N TYR A 125 -0.93 -4.10 -4.87
CA TYR A 125 0.51 -3.90 -4.70
C TYR A 125 1.20 -3.92 -6.07
N ALA A 126 2.40 -3.37 -6.15
CA ALA A 126 3.21 -3.38 -7.37
C ALA A 126 4.55 -4.08 -7.08
N ASN A 127 4.54 -5.41 -7.16
CA ASN A 127 5.78 -6.18 -7.12
C ASN A 127 6.59 -5.89 -8.39
N PRO A 128 7.88 -5.56 -8.27
CA PRO A 128 8.73 -5.39 -9.43
C PRO A 128 9.06 -6.74 -10.10
N ASP A 129 9.20 -6.71 -11.41
CA ASP A 129 9.68 -7.89 -12.18
C ASP A 129 11.15 -8.18 -11.89
N SER A 130 11.89 -7.16 -11.46
CA SER A 130 13.29 -7.28 -11.05
C SER A 130 13.59 -6.23 -9.97
N PRO A 131 14.71 -6.35 -9.23
CA PRO A 131 15.10 -5.37 -8.21
C PRO A 131 15.16 -3.92 -8.68
N SER A 132 15.34 -3.71 -9.98
CA SER A 132 15.44 -2.38 -10.58
C SER A 132 14.13 -1.81 -11.16
N ASN A 133 13.06 -2.60 -11.23
CA ASN A 133 11.82 -2.23 -11.94
C ASN A 133 10.66 -1.81 -11.02
N GLY A 134 10.90 -1.66 -9.73
CA GLY A 134 9.85 -1.23 -8.78
C GLY A 134 9.67 0.29 -8.70
N ALA A 135 10.47 1.08 -9.44
CA ALA A 135 10.37 2.52 -9.43
C ALA A 135 9.14 3.01 -10.20
N GLY A 136 8.50 4.05 -9.67
CA GLY A 136 7.29 4.57 -10.27
C GLY A 136 6.79 5.84 -9.58
N TYR A 137 5.56 6.22 -9.90
CA TYR A 137 4.88 7.33 -9.26
C TYR A 137 3.38 7.02 -9.09
N GLY A 138 2.78 7.70 -8.15
CA GLY A 138 1.34 7.60 -7.87
C GLY A 138 0.61 8.88 -8.27
N LEU A 139 -0.61 8.73 -8.80
CA LEU A 139 -1.56 9.82 -8.95
C LEU A 139 -2.78 9.52 -8.10
N ILE A 140 -3.31 10.55 -7.45
CA ILE A 140 -4.46 10.43 -6.55
C ILE A 140 -5.52 11.41 -6.98
N LEU A 141 -6.68 10.90 -7.35
CA LEU A 141 -7.80 11.69 -7.82
C LEU A 141 -8.93 11.66 -6.78
N PHE A 142 -9.24 12.83 -6.23
CA PHE A 142 -10.35 13.00 -5.30
C PHE A 142 -11.60 13.43 -6.08
N ASN A 143 -12.64 12.62 -6.07
CA ASN A 143 -13.92 12.93 -6.67
C ASN A 143 -14.93 13.28 -5.57
N LYS A 144 -15.24 14.58 -5.44
CA LYS A 144 -16.18 15.08 -4.42
C LYS A 144 -17.63 14.68 -4.70
N GLU A 145 -18.02 14.63 -5.97
CA GLU A 145 -19.39 14.30 -6.36
C GLU A 145 -19.72 12.84 -6.05
N LYS A 146 -18.78 11.94 -6.37
CA LYS A 146 -18.91 10.50 -6.10
C LYS A 146 -18.46 10.10 -4.70
N ASN A 147 -17.92 11.04 -3.92
CA ASN A 147 -17.32 10.80 -2.61
C ASN A 147 -16.32 9.61 -2.60
N ASN A 148 -15.45 9.57 -3.60
CA ASN A 148 -14.43 8.52 -3.70
C ASN A 148 -13.04 9.06 -4.04
N VAL A 149 -12.05 8.21 -3.85
CA VAL A 149 -10.64 8.47 -4.19
C VAL A 149 -10.16 7.37 -5.12
N THR A 150 -9.58 7.74 -6.24
CA THR A 150 -8.92 6.81 -7.16
C THR A 150 -7.41 6.90 -6.97
N PHE A 151 -6.79 5.79 -6.66
CA PHE A 151 -5.35 5.64 -6.58
C PHE A 151 -4.83 4.99 -7.84
N GLN A 152 -3.88 5.63 -8.49
CA GLN A 152 -3.18 5.14 -9.67
C GLN A 152 -1.72 4.91 -9.36
N CYS A 153 -1.15 3.85 -9.91
CA CYS A 153 0.25 3.50 -9.73
C CYS A 153 0.90 3.22 -11.10
N TRP A 154 1.86 4.04 -11.46
CA TRP A 154 2.47 4.06 -12.77
C TRP A 154 3.95 3.68 -12.71
N PRO A 155 4.45 2.84 -13.63
CA PRO A 155 5.87 2.64 -13.81
C PRO A 155 6.59 3.97 -14.14
N ARG A 156 7.85 4.08 -13.73
CA ARG A 156 8.63 5.32 -13.74
C ARG A 156 8.64 6.05 -15.08
N PHE A 157 8.71 5.32 -16.17
CA PHE A 157 8.87 5.89 -17.52
C PHE A 157 7.57 5.88 -18.34
N GLU A 158 6.46 5.49 -17.74
CA GLU A 158 5.16 5.58 -18.40
C GLU A 158 4.67 7.03 -18.45
N ASP A 159 4.33 7.47 -19.65
CA ASP A 159 3.73 8.77 -19.88
C ASP A 159 2.21 8.65 -19.86
N VAL A 160 1.59 9.10 -18.77
CA VAL A 160 0.13 9.01 -18.57
C VAL A 160 -0.70 9.78 -19.59
N THR A 161 -0.09 10.66 -20.36
CA THR A 161 -0.78 11.41 -21.44
C THR A 161 -0.98 10.57 -22.70
N LYS A 162 -0.25 9.45 -22.82
CA LYS A 162 -0.35 8.54 -23.95
C LYS A 162 -1.48 7.54 -23.76
N LYS A 163 -2.21 7.28 -24.83
CA LYS A 163 -3.36 6.36 -24.83
C LYS A 163 -2.96 4.92 -24.47
N GLU A 164 -1.78 4.49 -24.85
CA GLU A 164 -1.21 3.16 -24.60
C GLU A 164 -0.59 2.98 -23.22
N ALA A 165 -0.50 4.05 -22.43
CA ALA A 165 0.12 4.02 -21.10
C ALA A 165 -0.56 3.01 -20.18
N LYS A 166 0.25 2.24 -19.45
CA LYS A 166 -0.24 1.15 -18.59
C LYS A 166 0.24 1.35 -17.15
N GLN A 167 -0.71 1.28 -16.24
CA GLN A 167 -0.42 1.18 -14.81
C GLN A 167 0.16 -0.19 -14.45
N PHE A 168 0.75 -0.29 -13.27
CA PHE A 168 1.06 -1.60 -12.70
C PHE A 168 -0.20 -2.47 -12.64
N LYS A 169 0.00 -3.79 -12.71
CA LYS A 169 -1.10 -4.75 -12.64
C LYS A 169 -1.90 -4.58 -11.35
N GLY A 170 -3.21 -4.61 -11.43
CA GLY A 170 -4.11 -4.44 -10.28
C GLY A 170 -4.54 -3.01 -10.00
N TRP A 171 -4.00 -2.04 -10.72
CA TRP A 171 -4.34 -0.63 -10.63
C TRP A 171 -5.18 -0.17 -11.85
N PRO A 172 -5.96 0.93 -11.75
CA PRO A 172 -6.18 1.75 -10.55
C PRO A 172 -7.03 1.06 -9.48
N PHE A 173 -6.98 1.58 -8.25
CA PHE A 173 -7.83 1.16 -7.14
C PHE A 173 -8.71 2.32 -6.67
N VAL A 174 -10.00 2.06 -6.48
CA VAL A 174 -11.00 3.08 -6.07
C VAL A 174 -11.47 2.77 -4.65
N VAL A 175 -11.52 3.79 -3.82
CA VAL A 175 -12.04 3.74 -2.45
C VAL A 175 -13.23 4.69 -2.33
N ASP A 176 -14.38 4.16 -1.96
CA ASP A 176 -15.53 4.96 -1.56
C ASP A 176 -15.35 5.43 -0.11
N LEU A 177 -15.50 6.73 0.12
CA LEU A 177 -15.40 7.36 1.43
C LEU A 177 -16.80 7.52 2.01
N ASN A 178 -17.21 6.57 2.84
CA ASN A 178 -18.49 6.61 3.55
C ASN A 178 -18.41 7.46 4.84
#